data_52fcf5e24d5cac5bb53207e6359d84cc
#
_entry.id   52fcf5e24d5cac5bb53207e6359d84cc
#
_cell.length_a   1.000
_cell.length_b   1.000
_cell.length_c   1.000
_cell.angle_alpha   90.00
_cell.angle_beta   90.00
_cell.angle_gamma   90.00
#
_symmetry.space_group_name_H-M   'P 1'
#
loop_
_entity.id
_entity.type
_entity.pdbx_description
1 polymer ?
#
loop_
_entity_poly.entity_id
_entity_poly.type
_entity_poly.pdbx_seq_one_letter_code
_entity_poly.pdbx_strand_id
1 'polypeptide(L)'
;MENYIIANCTDTGRTRRVNEDSMVTFDSPNGRVVAVCDGMGGQNAGDVASQLAVAVIQDILSDNTFATPEEAITSSVIAANQAILRKASMNEDMQGMGATCVMLIVKDGKVYYGSIGDSRIYYIANGMIRQITKDQSYVQTLV
;
A
#
# COMPACT_ATOMS: atom_id res chain seq x y z
N MET A 1 20.91 13.15 9.15
CA MET A 1 19.64 13.82 8.77
C MET A 1 19.36 13.56 7.32
N GLU A 2 18.18 13.06 7.05
CA GLU A 2 17.80 12.74 5.69
C GLU A 2 17.22 13.96 4.99
N ASN A 3 17.78 14.28 3.82
CA ASN A 3 17.33 15.40 2.99
C ASN A 3 16.45 14.87 1.86
N TYR A 4 15.16 14.76 2.10
CA TYR A 4 14.21 14.38 1.08
C TYR A 4 12.88 15.08 1.32
N ILE A 5 12.10 15.17 0.26
CA ILE A 5 10.77 15.76 0.28
C ILE A 5 9.79 14.71 -0.19
N ILE A 6 8.69 14.58 0.54
CA ILE A 6 7.58 13.68 0.17
C ILE A 6 6.38 14.53 -0.18
N ALA A 7 5.77 14.24 -1.33
CA ALA A 7 4.52 14.83 -1.73
C ALA A 7 3.57 13.71 -2.16
N ASN A 8 2.28 13.91 -1.96
CA ASN A 8 1.28 12.94 -2.36
C ASN A 8 0.02 13.63 -2.89
N CYS A 9 -0.71 12.91 -3.73
CA CYS A 9 -1.92 13.42 -4.35
C CYS A 9 -2.81 12.24 -4.72
N THR A 10 -4.11 12.43 -4.58
CA THR A 10 -5.11 11.48 -5.03
C THR A 10 -6.29 12.23 -5.59
N ASP A 11 -7.00 11.62 -6.55
CA ASP A 11 -8.14 12.23 -7.22
C ASP A 11 -9.07 11.12 -7.71
N THR A 12 -10.36 11.31 -7.53
CA THR A 12 -11.37 10.36 -8.00
C THR A 12 -11.40 10.24 -9.52
N GLY A 13 -10.99 11.31 -10.21
CA GLY A 13 -11.09 11.39 -11.66
C GLY A 13 -12.47 11.80 -12.13
N ARG A 14 -12.66 11.77 -13.44
CA ARG A 14 -13.89 12.29 -14.07
C ARG A 14 -14.97 11.23 -14.26
N THR A 15 -14.60 9.96 -14.21
CA THR A 15 -15.49 8.85 -14.57
C THR A 15 -16.05 8.11 -13.36
N ARG A 16 -15.24 7.96 -12.30
CA ARG A 16 -15.64 7.21 -11.12
C ARG A 16 -16.41 8.09 -10.14
N ARG A 17 -17.32 7.48 -9.39
CA ARG A 17 -18.06 8.16 -8.33
C ARG A 17 -17.29 8.22 -7.02
N VAL A 18 -16.52 7.20 -6.74
CA VAL A 18 -15.80 7.03 -5.48
C VAL A 18 -14.34 6.79 -5.77
N ASN A 19 -13.48 7.45 -5.01
CA ASN A 19 -12.05 7.18 -5.04
C ASN A 19 -11.78 5.96 -4.17
N GLU A 20 -11.35 4.87 -4.80
CA GLU A 20 -11.05 3.62 -4.11
C GLU A 20 -9.57 3.49 -3.74
N ASP A 21 -8.79 4.52 -4.00
CA ASP A 21 -7.39 4.59 -3.60
C ASP A 21 -7.26 5.21 -2.22
N SER A 22 -6.26 4.77 -1.48
CA SER A 22 -5.89 5.37 -0.19
C SER A 22 -4.39 5.43 -0.08
N MET A 23 -3.90 6.44 0.62
CA MET A 23 -2.48 6.61 0.84
C MET A 23 -2.22 7.10 2.25
N VAL A 24 -1.01 6.85 2.73
CA VAL A 24 -0.58 7.30 4.05
C VAL A 24 0.91 7.60 4.03
N THR A 25 1.30 8.64 4.76
CA THR A 25 2.70 9.00 5.02
C THR A 25 2.83 9.32 6.50
N PHE A 26 3.75 8.65 7.18
CA PHE A 26 3.95 8.88 8.61
C PHE A 26 5.35 8.48 9.05
N ASP A 27 5.78 9.05 10.16
CA ASP A 27 7.01 8.64 10.83
C ASP A 27 6.71 7.51 11.81
N SER A 28 7.63 6.56 11.89
CA SER A 28 7.49 5.39 12.78
C SER A 28 8.84 4.98 13.34
N PRO A 29 8.86 4.11 14.37
CA PRO A 29 10.11 3.54 14.84
C PRO A 29 10.86 2.75 13.76
N ASN A 30 10.17 2.35 12.71
CA ASN A 30 10.74 1.55 11.61
C ASN A 30 11.29 2.42 10.46
N GLY A 31 11.14 3.74 10.55
CA GLY A 31 11.48 4.70 9.53
C GLY A 31 10.28 5.48 9.04
N ARG A 32 10.48 6.34 8.05
CA ARG A 32 9.39 7.07 7.42
C ARG A 32 8.70 6.16 6.42
N VAL A 33 7.39 6.00 6.58
CA VAL A 33 6.57 5.08 5.78
C VAL A 33 5.72 5.87 4.80
N VAL A 34 5.70 5.39 3.56
CA VAL A 34 4.78 5.85 2.52
C VAL A 34 4.10 4.62 1.95
N ALA A 35 2.77 4.63 1.89
CA ALA A 35 2.02 3.51 1.31
C ALA A 35 0.88 4.04 0.45
N VAL A 36 0.65 3.35 -0.67
CA VAL A 36 -0.47 3.62 -1.56
C VAL A 36 -1.17 2.29 -1.82
N CYS A 37 -2.48 2.27 -1.61
CA CYS A 37 -3.31 1.08 -1.80
C CYS A 37 -4.45 1.42 -2.75
N ASP A 38 -4.63 0.58 -3.78
CA ASP A 38 -5.72 0.68 -4.74
C ASP A 38 -6.72 -0.42 -4.42
N GLY A 39 -7.92 -0.02 -4.01
CA GLY A 39 -8.95 -0.95 -3.59
C GLY A 39 -9.77 -1.48 -4.76
N MET A 40 -10.26 -2.70 -4.61
CA MET A 40 -11.17 -3.33 -5.56
C MET A 40 -12.30 -4.03 -4.84
N GLY A 41 -13.45 -4.07 -5.49
CA GLY A 41 -14.66 -4.69 -4.96
C GLY A 41 -15.92 -4.02 -5.50
N GLY A 42 -17.03 -4.75 -5.44
CA GLY A 42 -18.34 -4.19 -5.84
C GLY A 42 -18.92 -3.29 -4.75
N GLN A 43 -19.84 -2.40 -5.13
CA GLN A 43 -20.66 -1.60 -4.21
C GLN A 43 -19.84 -0.82 -3.17
N ASN A 44 -18.79 -0.13 -3.63
CA ASN A 44 -17.92 0.71 -2.78
C ASN A 44 -17.05 -0.07 -1.79
N ALA A 45 -16.93 -1.38 -1.95
CA ALA A 45 -16.09 -2.19 -1.07
C ALA A 45 -14.59 -1.89 -1.28
N GLY A 46 -14.22 -1.40 -2.48
CA GLY A 46 -12.82 -1.05 -2.76
C GLY A 46 -12.29 0.09 -1.89
N ASP A 47 -13.09 1.13 -1.65
CA ASP A 47 -12.67 2.22 -0.76
C ASP A 47 -12.54 1.75 0.68
N VAL A 48 -13.43 0.86 1.13
CA VAL A 48 -13.31 0.25 2.47
C VAL A 48 -12.02 -0.56 2.58
N ALA A 49 -11.73 -1.37 1.56
CA ALA A 49 -10.53 -2.21 1.57
C ALA A 49 -9.24 -1.37 1.61
N SER A 50 -9.13 -0.35 0.77
CA SER A 50 -7.93 0.49 0.74
C SER A 50 -7.75 1.31 2.01
N GLN A 51 -8.84 1.87 2.56
CA GLN A 51 -8.80 2.62 3.81
C GLN A 51 -8.39 1.72 4.98
N LEU A 52 -8.94 0.51 5.03
CA LEU A 52 -8.59 -0.45 6.07
C LEU A 52 -7.11 -0.86 5.97
N ALA A 53 -6.63 -1.08 4.75
CA ALA A 53 -5.23 -1.44 4.52
C ALA A 53 -4.28 -0.36 5.08
N VAL A 54 -4.49 0.91 4.72
CA VAL A 54 -3.58 1.97 5.20
C VAL A 54 -3.70 2.20 6.69
N ALA A 55 -4.90 2.04 7.27
CA ALA A 55 -5.11 2.19 8.71
C ALA A 55 -4.36 1.10 9.49
N VAL A 56 -4.46 -0.15 9.06
CA VAL A 56 -3.77 -1.27 9.72
C VAL A 56 -2.25 -1.12 9.59
N ILE A 57 -1.76 -0.76 8.40
CA ILE A 57 -0.33 -0.54 8.18
C ILE A 57 0.18 0.53 9.15
N GLN A 58 -0.53 1.65 9.26
CA GLN A 58 -0.13 2.73 10.16
C GLN A 58 -0.12 2.28 11.62
N ASP A 59 -1.15 1.57 12.07
CA ASP A 59 -1.23 1.09 13.45
C ASP A 59 -0.10 0.11 13.77
N ILE A 60 0.13 -0.87 12.91
CA ILE A 60 1.16 -1.89 13.12
C ILE A 60 2.56 -1.27 13.17
N LEU A 61 2.87 -0.38 12.22
CA LEU A 61 4.21 0.19 12.12
C LEU A 61 4.45 1.30 13.15
N SER A 62 3.41 1.98 13.61
CA SER A 62 3.53 2.99 14.67
C SER A 62 3.70 2.36 16.05
N ASP A 63 3.06 1.23 16.28
CA ASP A 63 3.01 0.60 17.63
C ASP A 63 4.07 -0.48 17.83
N ASN A 64 4.79 -0.88 16.79
CA ASN A 64 5.77 -1.95 16.86
C ASN A 64 7.07 -1.55 16.19
N THR A 65 8.19 -2.03 16.74
CA THR A 65 9.51 -1.91 16.13
C THR A 65 9.93 -3.29 15.65
N PHE A 66 10.23 -3.40 14.36
CA PHE A 66 10.67 -4.66 13.76
C PHE A 66 12.20 -4.66 13.61
N ALA A 67 12.78 -5.84 13.51
CA ALA A 67 14.23 -5.99 13.42
C ALA A 67 14.80 -5.34 12.15
N THR A 68 14.06 -5.40 11.04
CA THR A 68 14.47 -4.81 9.76
C THR A 68 13.28 -4.12 9.10
N PRO A 69 13.52 -3.13 8.21
CA PRO A 69 12.43 -2.54 7.44
C PRO A 69 11.71 -3.53 6.53
N GLU A 70 12.42 -4.53 6.00
CA GLU A 70 11.80 -5.59 5.19
C GLU A 70 10.79 -6.40 6.02
N GLU A 71 11.15 -6.74 7.25
CA GLU A 71 10.23 -7.43 8.16
C GLU A 71 9.03 -6.56 8.50
N ALA A 72 9.25 -5.26 8.70
CA ALA A 72 8.19 -4.31 8.97
C ALA A 72 7.19 -4.26 7.80
N ILE A 73 7.67 -4.20 6.57
CA ILE A 73 6.82 -4.21 5.37
C ILE A 73 6.01 -5.50 5.30
N THR A 74 6.67 -6.64 5.40
CA THR A 74 6.01 -7.95 5.29
C THR A 74 4.95 -8.12 6.38
N SER A 75 5.29 -7.81 7.62
CA SER A 75 4.37 -8.01 8.75
C SER A 75 3.15 -7.09 8.67
N SER A 76 3.34 -5.83 8.27
CA SER A 76 2.23 -4.89 8.15
C SER A 76 1.29 -5.23 7.00
N VAL A 77 1.85 -5.71 5.88
CA VAL A 77 1.04 -6.14 4.73
C VAL A 77 0.23 -7.38 5.07
N ILE A 78 0.81 -8.35 5.76
CA ILE A 78 0.10 -9.56 6.20
C ILE A 78 -1.04 -9.17 7.15
N ALA A 79 -0.78 -8.28 8.10
CA ALA A 79 -1.82 -7.82 9.03
C ALA A 79 -2.97 -7.11 8.30
N ALA A 80 -2.65 -6.28 7.31
CA ALA A 80 -3.65 -5.60 6.49
C ALA A 80 -4.50 -6.59 5.72
N ASN A 81 -3.88 -7.60 5.10
CA ASN A 81 -4.59 -8.64 4.37
C ASN A 81 -5.54 -9.42 5.27
N GLN A 82 -5.09 -9.80 6.46
CA GLN A 82 -5.93 -10.51 7.43
C GLN A 82 -7.12 -9.67 7.85
N ALA A 83 -6.94 -8.38 8.06
CA ALA A 83 -8.01 -7.47 8.45
C ALA A 83 -9.06 -7.35 7.33
N ILE A 84 -8.62 -7.23 6.09
CA ILE A 84 -9.51 -7.16 4.93
C ILE A 84 -10.32 -8.45 4.79
N LEU A 85 -9.67 -9.60 4.87
CA LEU A 85 -10.34 -10.90 4.76
C LEU A 85 -11.36 -11.09 5.88
N ARG A 86 -11.02 -10.67 7.09
CA ARG A 86 -11.94 -10.80 8.24
C ARG A 86 -13.16 -9.92 8.05
N LYS A 87 -12.98 -8.68 7.61
CA LYS A 87 -14.09 -7.77 7.39
C LYS A 87 -14.97 -8.24 6.24
N ALA A 88 -14.39 -8.75 5.17
CA ALA A 88 -15.12 -9.29 4.03
C ALA A 88 -15.97 -10.50 4.44
N SER A 89 -15.48 -11.35 5.34
CA SER A 89 -16.20 -12.53 5.79
C SER A 89 -17.43 -12.21 6.65
N MET A 90 -17.47 -11.01 7.23
CA MET A 90 -18.56 -10.59 8.12
C MET A 90 -19.65 -9.79 7.39
N ASN A 91 -19.44 -9.41 6.13
CA ASN A 91 -20.36 -8.57 5.38
C ASN A 91 -20.52 -9.11 3.96
N GLU A 92 -21.74 -9.46 3.57
CA GLU A 92 -22.00 -9.98 2.21
C GLU A 92 -21.62 -8.96 1.14
N ASP A 93 -21.87 -7.67 1.39
CA ASP A 93 -21.60 -6.61 0.44
C ASP A 93 -20.09 -6.38 0.22
N MET A 94 -19.25 -6.93 1.08
CA MET A 94 -17.80 -6.75 1.05
C MET A 94 -17.05 -8.00 0.63
N GLN A 95 -17.76 -9.06 0.26
CA GLN A 95 -17.11 -10.30 -0.19
C GLN A 95 -16.32 -10.06 -1.46
N GLY A 96 -15.11 -10.58 -1.49
CA GLY A 96 -14.23 -10.43 -2.63
C GLY A 96 -13.50 -9.10 -2.70
N MET A 97 -13.70 -8.19 -1.73
CA MET A 97 -12.93 -6.95 -1.72
C MET A 97 -11.46 -7.22 -1.45
N GLY A 98 -10.61 -6.37 -1.97
CA GLY A 98 -9.18 -6.44 -1.77
C GLY A 98 -8.53 -5.12 -2.09
N ALA A 99 -7.23 -5.06 -1.91
CA ALA A 99 -6.45 -3.89 -2.23
C ALA A 99 -5.07 -4.30 -2.70
N THR A 100 -4.53 -3.51 -3.63
CA THR A 100 -3.09 -3.55 -3.91
C THR A 100 -2.37 -2.79 -2.80
N CYS A 101 -1.07 -2.94 -2.74
CA CYS A 101 -0.25 -2.12 -1.86
C CYS A 101 1.13 -1.94 -2.46
N VAL A 102 1.58 -0.70 -2.52
CA VAL A 102 2.99 -0.38 -2.69
C VAL A 102 3.42 0.42 -1.47
N MET A 103 4.57 0.07 -0.93
CA MET A 103 5.07 0.68 0.31
C MET A 103 6.54 0.96 0.21
N LEU A 104 6.93 2.12 0.74
CA LEU A 104 8.33 2.50 0.93
C LEU A 104 8.57 2.76 2.41
N ILE A 105 9.73 2.33 2.89
CA ILE A 105 10.24 2.77 4.19
C ILE A 105 11.61 3.39 3.97
N VAL A 106 11.76 4.63 4.40
CA VAL A 106 13.03 5.35 4.33
C VAL A 106 13.66 5.31 5.71
N LYS A 107 14.85 4.74 5.80
CA LYS A 107 15.59 4.62 7.06
C LYS A 107 17.08 4.64 6.80
N ASP A 108 17.81 5.48 7.54
CA ASP A 108 19.27 5.54 7.51
C ASP A 108 19.83 5.73 6.10
N GLY A 109 19.20 6.62 5.32
CA GLY A 109 19.63 6.94 3.97
C GLY A 109 19.32 5.90 2.92
N LYS A 110 18.55 4.87 3.27
CA LYS A 110 18.15 3.79 2.35
C LYS A 110 16.65 3.76 2.18
N VAL A 111 16.21 3.29 1.02
CA VAL A 111 14.80 3.11 0.71
C VAL A 111 14.53 1.61 0.56
N TYR A 112 13.61 1.12 1.35
CA TYR A 112 13.12 -0.25 1.28
C TYR A 112 11.73 -0.22 0.68
N TYR A 113 11.39 -1.21 -0.14
CA TYR A 113 10.10 -1.21 -0.79
C TYR A 113 9.50 -2.62 -0.87
N GLY A 114 8.18 -2.65 -0.97
CA GLY A 114 7.43 -3.87 -1.24
C GLY A 114 6.20 -3.55 -2.05
N SER A 115 5.69 -4.55 -2.77
CA SER A 115 4.50 -4.37 -3.58
C SER A 115 3.69 -5.66 -3.65
N ILE A 116 2.36 -5.50 -3.65
CA ILE A 116 1.40 -6.56 -3.92
C ILE A 116 0.38 -5.99 -4.91
N GLY A 117 0.19 -6.68 -6.02
CA GLY A 117 -0.76 -6.28 -7.06
C GLY A 117 -0.08 -5.54 -8.20
N ASP A 118 -0.83 -4.67 -8.84
CA ASP A 118 -0.41 -3.94 -10.05
C ASP A 118 -0.20 -2.43 -9.84
N SER A 119 -0.24 -1.96 -8.61
CA SER A 119 0.26 -0.62 -8.30
C SER A 119 1.77 -0.59 -8.47
N ARG A 120 2.32 0.55 -8.87
CA ARG A 120 3.70 0.59 -9.34
C ARG A 120 4.54 1.62 -8.60
N ILE A 121 5.83 1.31 -8.50
CA ILE A 121 6.85 2.24 -8.02
C ILE A 121 7.84 2.45 -9.16
N TYR A 122 8.13 3.72 -9.43
CA TYR A 122 9.11 4.11 -10.45
C TYR A 122 10.29 4.80 -9.79
N TYR A 123 11.46 4.55 -10.31
CA TYR A 123 12.69 5.23 -9.93
C TYR A 123 13.15 6.11 -11.08
N ILE A 124 13.38 7.39 -10.80
CA ILE A 124 13.79 8.37 -11.80
C ILE A 124 15.13 8.95 -11.35
N ALA A 125 16.15 8.82 -12.19
CA ALA A 125 17.47 9.39 -11.93
C ALA A 125 18.19 9.60 -13.26
N ASN A 126 18.99 10.68 -13.34
CA ASN A 126 19.83 10.96 -14.50
C ASN A 126 19.06 10.98 -15.83
N GLY A 127 17.84 11.53 -15.81
CA GLY A 127 16.99 11.60 -17.00
C GLY A 127 16.36 10.28 -17.41
N MET A 128 16.50 9.23 -16.63
CA MET A 128 15.95 7.90 -16.92
C MET A 128 14.87 7.54 -15.90
N ILE A 129 13.86 6.80 -16.36
CA ILE A 129 12.79 6.26 -15.52
C ILE A 129 12.82 4.74 -15.60
N ARG A 130 12.68 4.09 -14.44
CA ARG A 130 12.63 2.64 -14.36
C ARG A 130 11.53 2.20 -13.39
N GLN A 131 10.68 1.28 -13.85
CA GLN A 131 9.72 0.63 -12.97
C GLN A 131 10.47 -0.42 -12.14
N ILE A 132 10.42 -0.29 -10.82
CA ILE A 132 11.13 -1.21 -9.92
C ILE A 132 10.23 -2.34 -9.41
N THR A 133 8.92 -2.17 -9.47
CA THR A 133 7.96 -3.21 -9.09
C THR A 133 7.59 -4.05 -10.30
N LYS A 134 7.16 -5.29 -10.04
CA LYS A 134 6.62 -6.18 -11.06
C LYS A 134 5.13 -6.35 -10.82
N ASP A 135 4.34 -6.11 -11.86
CA ASP A 135 2.89 -6.26 -11.78
C ASP A 135 2.53 -7.71 -11.46
N GLN A 136 1.62 -7.88 -10.53
CA GLN A 136 1.07 -9.18 -10.14
C GLN A 136 -0.42 -9.13 -10.37
N SER A 137 -0.85 -9.60 -11.54
CA SER A 137 -2.26 -9.69 -11.87
C SER A 137 -2.63 -11.16 -12.08
N TYR A 138 -3.94 -11.45 -12.03
CA TYR A 138 -4.43 -12.80 -12.27
C TYR A 138 -4.03 -13.31 -13.66
N VAL A 139 -4.07 -12.44 -14.66
CA VAL A 139 -3.70 -12.80 -16.04
C VAL A 139 -2.22 -13.18 -16.11
N GLN A 140 -1.35 -12.43 -15.45
CA GLN A 140 0.09 -12.74 -15.44
C GLN A 140 0.39 -14.03 -14.68
N THR A 141 -0.37 -14.34 -13.65
CA THR A 141 -0.19 -15.56 -12.88
C THR A 141 -0.47 -16.81 -13.72
N LEU A 142 -1.37 -16.73 -14.69
CA LEU A 142 -1.74 -17.83 -15.56
C LEU A 142 -0.77 -18.06 -16.71
N VAL A 143 0.09 -17.09 -17.00
CA VAL A 143 1.11 -17.14 -18.04
C VAL A 143 2.45 -17.54 -17.45
#